data_f67391ded867685f62f4b11657089617
#
_entry.id   f67391ded867685f62f4b11657089617
#
_cell.length_a   1.000
_cell.length_b   1.000
_cell.length_c   1.000
_cell.angle_alpha   90.00
_cell.angle_beta   90.00
_cell.angle_gamma   90.00
#
_symmetry.space_group_name_H-M   'P 1'
#
loop_
_entity.id
_entity.type
_entity.pdbx_description
1 polymer ?
#
loop_
_entity_poly.entity_id
_entity_poly.type
_entity_poly.pdbx_seq_one_letter_code
_entity_poly.pdbx_strand_id
1 'polypeptide(L)'
;MIGDALAVVSAYSIAFILRVKISGTPIHNSIPANTYLQSLLLLVPFIIIIFSVIGLYQTSQRRTASSTIGRLLLGAFLAMIFMVFIDYFYAEHVFPAKKVPLYGLAISIVLLGLVRGLLYLGRYLRNRSNIGLPNVLIVGDNETAKLLVRDIKRPGSSYHLQGVVGDGRLKWTNYKTFDEAVANFLPNIIIQVTTTEKPKVDSKILAFAQKHYIDFMFVPSDVNDLSDHLETELFMGDIPVMIVEPTRLIGWGRIIKRLFDIVASFLAIIILSPVFLLVFIAEKLTDHKVSAIFHQVRLTRGDQLFTLYKFRTQYAKYDGTTPEQAFKRMGKPELIEKYRANGDFLDDDPRVTPIGRYLRRFSLDELPQLFNVLKGDISLVGPRALIPQELNRYEQKHKILNVKSGITGLAQI
;
A
#
# COMPACT_ATOMS: atom_id res chain seq x y z
N MET A 1 -0.67 -4.96 14.51
CA MET A 1 -0.86 -3.58 14.99
C MET A 1 -1.98 -3.49 16.04
N ILE A 2 -3.26 -3.70 15.67
CA ILE A 2 -4.38 -3.59 16.66
C ILE A 2 -4.16 -4.50 17.88
N GLY A 3 -3.81 -5.77 17.68
CA GLY A 3 -3.53 -6.69 18.77
C GLY A 3 -2.37 -6.26 19.67
N ASP A 4 -1.33 -5.63 19.09
CA ASP A 4 -0.20 -5.12 19.88
C ASP A 4 -0.57 -3.86 20.66
N ALA A 5 -1.40 -2.98 20.08
CA ALA A 5 -1.95 -1.82 20.77
C ALA A 5 -2.77 -2.27 21.99
N LEU A 6 -3.70 -3.23 21.79
CA LEU A 6 -4.50 -3.81 22.86
C LEU A 6 -3.62 -4.49 23.95
N ALA A 7 -2.59 -5.23 23.52
CA ALA A 7 -1.65 -5.87 24.45
C ALA A 7 -0.93 -4.86 25.34
N VAL A 8 -0.43 -3.75 24.75
CA VAL A 8 0.25 -2.69 25.50
C VAL A 8 -0.71 -1.98 26.45
N VAL A 9 -1.89 -1.55 25.97
CA VAL A 9 -2.89 -0.90 26.81
C VAL A 9 -3.29 -1.81 27.97
N SER A 10 -3.59 -3.08 27.70
CA SER A 10 -3.93 -4.07 28.73
C SER A 10 -2.79 -4.29 29.72
N ALA A 11 -1.54 -4.39 29.24
CA ALA A 11 -0.38 -4.60 30.09
C ALA A 11 -0.19 -3.48 31.12
N TYR A 12 -0.23 -2.23 30.65
CA TYR A 12 -0.05 -1.07 31.52
C TYR A 12 -1.27 -0.82 32.42
N SER A 13 -2.48 -1.15 31.96
CA SER A 13 -3.70 -1.13 32.81
C SER A 13 -3.61 -2.17 33.92
N ILE A 14 -3.15 -3.39 33.62
CA ILE A 14 -2.93 -4.43 34.62
C ILE A 14 -1.81 -4.00 35.59
N ALA A 15 -0.71 -3.44 35.10
CA ALA A 15 0.36 -2.92 35.93
C ALA A 15 -0.12 -1.83 36.92
N PHE A 16 -1.01 -0.95 36.45
CA PHE A 16 -1.67 0.06 37.28
C PHE A 16 -2.51 -0.60 38.38
N ILE A 17 -3.36 -1.56 38.03
CA ILE A 17 -4.24 -2.25 39.02
C ILE A 17 -3.40 -2.98 40.05
N LEU A 18 -2.40 -3.74 39.63
CA LEU A 18 -1.51 -4.50 40.51
C LEU A 18 -0.77 -3.56 41.49
N ARG A 19 -0.28 -2.45 41.01
CA ARG A 19 0.50 -1.54 41.83
C ARG A 19 -0.35 -0.63 42.72
N VAL A 20 -1.48 -0.13 42.20
CA VAL A 20 -2.31 0.86 42.91
C VAL A 20 -3.32 0.20 43.82
N LYS A 21 -3.98 -0.88 43.37
CA LYS A 21 -5.06 -1.52 44.13
C LYS A 21 -4.62 -2.68 44.99
N ILE A 22 -3.64 -3.48 44.54
CA ILE A 22 -3.28 -4.74 45.22
C ILE A 22 -2.10 -4.56 46.18
N SER A 23 -1.07 -3.81 45.79
CA SER A 23 0.16 -3.75 46.61
C SER A 23 0.10 -2.85 47.85
N GLY A 24 -0.97 -2.07 48.03
CA GLY A 24 -1.23 -1.28 49.26
C GLY A 24 -0.13 -0.28 49.70
N THR A 25 0.91 -0.08 48.86
CA THR A 25 2.03 0.80 49.18
C THR A 25 1.74 2.25 48.80
N PRO A 26 2.33 3.24 49.51
CA PRO A 26 2.06 4.65 49.26
C PRO A 26 2.22 5.01 47.78
N ILE A 27 1.26 5.71 47.24
CA ILE A 27 1.26 6.20 45.87
C ILE A 27 1.81 7.63 45.87
N HIS A 28 2.76 7.95 45.02
CA HIS A 28 3.37 9.29 44.97
C HIS A 28 2.42 10.34 44.39
N ASN A 29 1.57 9.91 43.43
CA ASN A 29 0.57 10.76 42.76
C ASN A 29 -0.76 10.00 42.64
N SER A 30 -1.84 10.56 43.13
CA SER A 30 -3.21 10.00 42.97
C SER A 30 -3.77 10.36 41.61
N ILE A 31 -3.38 9.64 40.56
CA ILE A 31 -3.92 9.83 39.23
C ILE A 31 -5.21 8.98 39.10
N PRO A 32 -6.36 9.58 38.71
CA PRO A 32 -7.56 8.84 38.44
C PRO A 32 -7.36 7.82 37.31
N ALA A 33 -7.99 6.65 37.41
CA ALA A 33 -7.82 5.57 36.43
C ALA A 33 -8.26 5.98 35.00
N ASN A 34 -9.28 6.83 34.87
CA ASN A 34 -9.72 7.36 33.59
C ASN A 34 -8.67 8.27 32.94
N THR A 35 -8.07 9.19 33.72
CA THR A 35 -6.99 10.08 33.24
C THR A 35 -5.76 9.26 32.81
N TYR A 36 -5.38 8.26 33.62
CA TYR A 36 -4.29 7.35 33.27
C TYR A 36 -4.57 6.61 31.96
N LEU A 37 -5.78 6.08 31.79
CA LEU A 37 -6.14 5.38 30.54
C LEU A 37 -6.15 6.34 29.32
N GLN A 38 -6.64 7.55 29.48
CA GLN A 38 -6.62 8.54 28.41
C GLN A 38 -5.19 8.89 27.99
N SER A 39 -4.30 9.15 28.94
CA SER A 39 -2.87 9.42 28.67
C SER A 39 -2.19 8.22 27.97
N LEU A 40 -2.50 7.00 28.41
CA LEU A 40 -1.99 5.80 27.79
C LEU A 40 -2.48 5.65 26.35
N LEU A 41 -3.77 5.87 26.09
CA LEU A 41 -4.34 5.80 24.73
C LEU A 41 -3.73 6.85 23.81
N LEU A 42 -3.42 8.03 24.30
CA LEU A 42 -2.74 9.09 23.54
C LEU A 42 -1.31 8.66 23.11
N LEU A 43 -0.63 7.86 23.94
CA LEU A 43 0.73 7.40 23.67
C LEU A 43 0.80 6.17 22.73
N VAL A 44 -0.30 5.42 22.59
CA VAL A 44 -0.34 4.20 21.76
C VAL A 44 0.11 4.42 20.31
N PRO A 45 -0.30 5.46 19.59
CA PRO A 45 0.18 5.69 18.21
C PRO A 45 1.71 5.77 18.12
N PHE A 46 2.34 6.44 19.06
CA PHE A 46 3.81 6.58 19.11
C PHE A 46 4.50 5.24 19.40
N ILE A 47 3.93 4.44 20.30
CA ILE A 47 4.42 3.08 20.58
C ILE A 47 4.33 2.21 19.33
N ILE A 48 3.24 2.28 18.59
CA ILE A 48 3.08 1.57 17.33
C ILE A 48 4.11 2.03 16.29
N ILE A 49 4.43 3.33 16.24
CA ILE A 49 5.51 3.85 15.39
C ILE A 49 6.86 3.25 15.80
N ILE A 50 7.19 3.21 17.10
CA ILE A 50 8.43 2.58 17.62
C ILE A 50 8.50 1.11 17.17
N PHE A 51 7.47 0.32 17.39
CA PHE A 51 7.42 -1.10 16.97
C PHE A 51 7.60 -1.25 15.47
N SER A 52 7.10 -0.31 14.76
CA SER A 52 7.16 -0.21 13.35
C SER A 52 8.57 0.09 12.83
N VAL A 53 9.26 1.09 13.36
CA VAL A 53 10.64 1.47 13.00
C VAL A 53 11.61 0.30 13.27
N ILE A 54 11.42 -0.43 14.38
CA ILE A 54 12.20 -1.64 14.69
C ILE A 54 11.91 -2.78 13.68
N GLY A 55 10.91 -2.58 12.82
CA GLY A 55 10.53 -3.52 11.80
C GLY A 55 9.68 -4.68 12.32
N LEU A 56 8.98 -4.55 13.46
CA LEU A 56 8.12 -5.60 14.00
C LEU A 56 6.94 -5.97 13.07
N TYR A 57 6.56 -5.06 12.16
CA TYR A 57 5.45 -5.23 11.20
C TYR A 57 5.89 -5.45 9.75
N GLN A 58 7.17 -5.58 9.48
CA GLN A 58 7.62 -5.95 8.12
C GLN A 58 7.18 -7.39 7.84
N THR A 59 6.58 -7.60 6.70
CA THR A 59 6.02 -8.90 6.27
C THR A 59 7.06 -9.81 5.61
N SER A 60 8.35 -9.72 5.97
CA SER A 60 9.31 -10.71 5.48
C SER A 60 8.87 -12.09 6.00
N GLN A 61 8.54 -12.99 5.10
CA GLN A 61 8.04 -14.34 5.41
C GLN A 61 9.10 -15.24 6.08
N ARG A 62 10.29 -14.71 6.39
CA ARG A 62 11.52 -15.44 6.72
C ARG A 62 12.16 -15.09 8.05
N ARG A 63 11.40 -14.53 8.96
CA ARG A 63 11.99 -14.23 10.26
C ARG A 63 12.16 -15.49 11.08
N THR A 64 13.40 -15.72 11.50
CA THR A 64 13.66 -16.68 12.57
C THR A 64 12.90 -16.24 13.82
N ALA A 65 12.41 -17.20 14.60
CA ALA A 65 11.70 -16.90 15.86
C ALA A 65 12.56 -16.04 16.80
N SER A 66 13.89 -16.27 16.83
CA SER A 66 14.85 -15.49 17.61
C SER A 66 14.89 -14.01 17.21
N SER A 67 14.91 -13.70 15.92
CA SER A 67 14.88 -12.31 15.42
C SER A 67 13.57 -11.59 15.81
N THR A 68 12.44 -12.29 15.78
CA THR A 68 11.15 -11.73 16.18
C THR A 68 11.09 -11.45 17.67
N ILE A 69 11.60 -12.38 18.50
CA ILE A 69 11.67 -12.21 19.94
C ILE A 69 12.59 -11.03 20.30
N GLY A 70 13.81 -10.96 19.70
CA GLY A 70 14.72 -9.85 19.94
C GLY A 70 14.12 -8.48 19.65
N ARG A 71 13.43 -8.33 18.52
CA ARG A 71 12.73 -7.08 18.16
C ARG A 71 11.55 -6.76 19.07
N LEU A 72 10.84 -7.78 19.54
CA LEU A 72 9.74 -7.62 20.49
C LEU A 72 10.27 -7.09 21.84
N LEU A 73 11.33 -7.69 22.36
CA LEU A 73 11.99 -7.24 23.59
C LEU A 73 12.51 -5.82 23.46
N LEU A 74 13.24 -5.53 22.38
CA LEU A 74 13.76 -4.19 22.10
C LEU A 74 12.62 -3.17 21.94
N GLY A 75 11.56 -3.52 21.23
CA GLY A 75 10.40 -2.66 21.02
C GLY A 75 9.68 -2.34 22.33
N ALA A 76 9.40 -3.34 23.15
CA ALA A 76 8.78 -3.15 24.46
C ALA A 76 9.64 -2.28 25.38
N PHE A 77 10.96 -2.49 25.36
CA PHE A 77 11.93 -1.71 26.15
C PHE A 77 11.98 -0.25 25.69
N LEU A 78 12.07 0.02 24.39
CA LEU A 78 12.08 1.39 23.86
C LEU A 78 10.74 2.09 24.08
N ALA A 79 9.63 1.37 23.99
CA ALA A 79 8.31 1.91 24.32
C ALA A 79 8.22 2.34 25.80
N MET A 80 8.76 1.52 26.71
CA MET A 80 8.85 1.87 28.14
C MET A 80 9.73 3.13 28.34
N ILE A 81 10.91 3.19 27.74
CA ILE A 81 11.79 4.37 27.83
C ILE A 81 11.08 5.61 27.32
N PHE A 82 10.41 5.52 26.18
CA PHE A 82 9.65 6.62 25.60
C PHE A 82 8.55 7.12 26.55
N MET A 83 7.79 6.21 27.15
CA MET A 83 6.75 6.58 28.12
C MET A 83 7.32 7.22 29.39
N VAL A 84 8.44 6.70 29.91
CA VAL A 84 9.14 7.31 31.06
C VAL A 84 9.72 8.68 30.71
N PHE A 85 10.22 8.85 29.49
CA PHE A 85 10.69 10.14 29.00
C PHE A 85 9.56 11.16 28.97
N ILE A 86 8.39 10.80 28.43
CA ILE A 86 7.20 11.68 28.42
C ILE A 86 6.77 12.00 29.84
N ASP A 87 6.73 11.01 30.76
CA ASP A 87 6.38 11.23 32.17
C ASP A 87 7.29 12.24 32.88
N TYR A 88 8.58 12.25 32.52
CA TYR A 88 9.55 13.18 33.06
C TYR A 88 9.35 14.64 32.60
N PHE A 89 8.99 14.84 31.32
CA PHE A 89 8.84 16.18 30.73
C PHE A 89 7.41 16.73 30.83
N TYR A 90 6.43 15.90 31.15
CA TYR A 90 5.04 16.31 31.25
C TYR A 90 4.74 16.76 32.68
N ALA A 91 4.12 17.95 32.82
CA ALA A 91 3.84 18.54 34.14
C ALA A 91 2.90 17.68 35.00
N GLU A 92 1.97 16.98 34.34
CA GLU A 92 1.10 16.01 34.99
C GLU A 92 1.65 14.61 34.77
N HIS A 93 2.18 13.99 35.80
CA HIS A 93 2.76 12.65 35.73
C HIS A 93 1.81 11.63 35.06
N VAL A 94 2.34 10.87 34.11
CA VAL A 94 1.61 9.78 33.45
C VAL A 94 1.50 8.57 34.37
N PHE A 95 2.53 8.33 35.20
CA PHE A 95 2.59 7.13 36.05
C PHE A 95 2.31 7.47 37.52
N PRO A 96 1.36 6.77 38.20
CA PRO A 96 1.05 6.97 39.60
C PRO A 96 2.17 6.50 40.55
N ALA A 97 3.06 5.65 40.08
CA ALA A 97 4.15 5.12 40.88
C ALA A 97 5.34 4.69 39.99
N LYS A 98 6.58 4.93 40.47
CA LYS A 98 7.85 4.64 39.79
C LYS A 98 8.03 3.18 39.31
N LYS A 99 7.31 2.21 39.90
CA LYS A 99 7.40 0.79 39.51
C LYS A 99 6.41 0.39 38.42
N VAL A 100 5.42 1.23 38.09
CA VAL A 100 4.42 0.91 37.05
C VAL A 100 5.03 0.68 35.67
N PRO A 101 6.01 1.47 35.20
CA PRO A 101 6.69 1.20 33.92
C PRO A 101 7.34 -0.18 33.85
N LEU A 102 8.00 -0.63 34.95
CA LEU A 102 8.66 -1.93 35.01
C LEU A 102 7.66 -3.09 34.98
N TYR A 103 6.56 -3.00 35.72
CA TYR A 103 5.49 -4.01 35.67
C TYR A 103 4.84 -4.00 34.30
N GLY A 104 4.58 -2.81 33.72
CA GLY A 104 4.06 -2.66 32.39
C GLY A 104 4.96 -3.30 31.32
N LEU A 105 6.27 -3.12 31.42
CA LEU A 105 7.23 -3.78 30.53
C LEU A 105 7.14 -5.31 30.64
N ALA A 106 7.23 -5.85 31.85
CA ALA A 106 7.18 -7.30 32.05
C ALA A 106 5.89 -7.92 31.50
N ILE A 107 4.75 -7.31 31.83
CA ILE A 107 3.42 -7.79 31.36
C ILE A 107 3.28 -7.59 29.86
N SER A 108 3.77 -6.47 29.30
CA SER A 108 3.70 -6.23 27.85
C SER A 108 4.49 -7.26 27.05
N ILE A 109 5.67 -7.67 27.50
CA ILE A 109 6.45 -8.74 26.87
C ILE A 109 5.63 -10.04 26.81
N VAL A 110 4.98 -10.41 27.91
CA VAL A 110 4.15 -11.62 27.99
C VAL A 110 2.95 -11.51 27.06
N LEU A 111 2.20 -10.42 27.12
CA LEU A 111 1.00 -10.24 26.28
C LEU A 111 1.32 -10.12 24.81
N LEU A 112 2.37 -9.39 24.45
CA LEU A 112 2.84 -9.31 23.06
C LEU A 112 3.30 -10.68 22.56
N GLY A 113 3.99 -11.46 23.40
CA GLY A 113 4.39 -12.83 23.09
C GLY A 113 3.16 -13.74 22.86
N LEU A 114 2.14 -13.64 23.70
CA LEU A 114 0.87 -14.37 23.54
C LEU A 114 0.16 -13.99 22.22
N VAL A 115 0.05 -12.70 21.94
CA VAL A 115 -0.53 -12.23 20.65
C VAL A 115 0.23 -12.82 19.46
N ARG A 116 1.57 -12.82 19.51
CA ARG A 116 2.40 -13.43 18.44
C ARG A 116 2.19 -14.94 18.36
N GLY A 117 2.13 -15.62 19.50
CA GLY A 117 1.87 -17.06 19.56
C GLY A 117 0.52 -17.43 18.96
N LEU A 118 -0.54 -16.68 19.29
CA LEU A 118 -1.88 -16.88 18.72
C LEU A 118 -1.92 -16.63 17.22
N LEU A 119 -1.26 -15.57 16.75
CA LEU A 119 -1.13 -15.28 15.31
C LEU A 119 -0.36 -16.38 14.58
N TYR A 120 0.71 -16.88 15.19
CA TYR A 120 1.48 -18.00 14.64
C TYR A 120 0.64 -19.28 14.57
N LEU A 121 -0.05 -19.62 15.65
CA LEU A 121 -0.94 -20.78 15.70
C LEU A 121 -2.06 -20.67 14.65
N GLY A 122 -2.69 -19.50 14.53
CA GLY A 122 -3.72 -19.26 13.51
C GLY A 122 -3.20 -19.44 12.08
N ARG A 123 -1.98 -18.93 11.80
CA ARG A 123 -1.32 -19.17 10.50
C ARG A 123 -0.99 -20.64 10.29
N TYR A 124 -0.45 -21.30 11.29
CA TYR A 124 -0.13 -22.74 11.22
C TYR A 124 -1.37 -23.58 10.91
N LEU A 125 -2.47 -23.36 11.62
CA LEU A 125 -3.74 -24.07 11.41
C LEU A 125 -4.30 -23.80 10.00
N ARG A 126 -4.30 -22.53 9.56
CA ARG A 126 -4.73 -22.16 8.22
C ARG A 126 -3.86 -22.82 7.13
N ASN A 127 -2.54 -22.80 7.29
CA ASN A 127 -1.62 -23.39 6.34
C ASN A 127 -1.79 -24.92 6.27
N ARG A 128 -2.07 -25.56 7.40
CA ARG A 128 -2.36 -27.00 7.45
C ARG A 128 -3.65 -27.36 6.71
N SER A 129 -4.61 -26.46 6.67
CA SER A 129 -5.88 -26.64 5.97
C SER A 129 -5.79 -26.27 4.48
N ASN A 130 -4.64 -25.84 3.96
CA ASN A 130 -4.41 -25.36 2.59
C ASN A 130 -5.37 -24.24 2.14
N ILE A 131 -5.95 -23.48 3.09
CA ILE A 131 -6.93 -22.43 2.78
C ILE A 131 -6.22 -21.11 2.51
N GLY A 132 -6.41 -20.57 1.29
CA GLY A 132 -5.92 -19.24 0.93
C GLY A 132 -4.40 -19.13 0.84
N LEU A 133 -3.71 -20.23 0.55
CA LEU A 133 -2.29 -20.20 0.25
C LEU A 133 -2.04 -19.62 -1.14
N PRO A 134 -0.99 -18.77 -1.34
CA PRO A 134 -0.65 -18.28 -2.66
C PRO A 134 -0.16 -19.43 -3.54
N ASN A 135 -0.67 -19.48 -4.76
CA ASN A 135 -0.31 -20.45 -5.78
C ASN A 135 1.02 -20.08 -6.42
N VAL A 136 1.95 -21.00 -6.40
CA VAL A 136 3.30 -20.86 -6.96
C VAL A 136 3.44 -21.65 -8.25
N LEU A 137 3.93 -20.99 -9.29
CA LEU A 137 4.41 -21.63 -10.52
C LEU A 137 5.93 -21.53 -10.56
N ILE A 138 6.60 -22.68 -10.69
CA ILE A 138 8.05 -22.74 -10.87
C ILE A 138 8.33 -22.90 -12.36
N VAL A 139 9.22 -22.09 -12.92
CA VAL A 139 9.69 -22.17 -14.29
C VAL A 139 11.16 -22.61 -14.30
N GLY A 140 11.41 -23.78 -14.78
CA GLY A 140 12.68 -24.53 -14.73
C GLY A 140 12.54 -25.82 -13.94
N ASP A 141 13.29 -26.86 -14.33
CA ASP A 141 13.22 -28.21 -13.74
C ASP A 141 14.61 -28.79 -13.39
N ASN A 142 15.50 -27.90 -12.91
CA ASN A 142 16.84 -28.27 -12.44
C ASN A 142 16.84 -28.67 -10.93
N GLU A 143 18.03 -28.98 -10.39
CA GLU A 143 18.18 -29.38 -8.98
C GLU A 143 17.70 -28.30 -8.01
N THR A 144 17.89 -27.01 -8.35
CA THR A 144 17.37 -25.90 -7.53
C THR A 144 15.84 -25.88 -7.51
N ALA A 145 15.20 -26.12 -8.66
CA ALA A 145 13.75 -26.27 -8.73
C ALA A 145 13.26 -27.44 -7.86
N LYS A 146 14.00 -28.54 -7.82
CA LYS A 146 13.70 -29.70 -6.96
C LYS A 146 13.75 -29.36 -5.47
N LEU A 147 14.71 -28.53 -5.04
CA LEU A 147 14.79 -28.04 -3.66
C LEU A 147 13.59 -27.15 -3.33
N LEU A 148 13.25 -26.22 -4.22
CA LEU A 148 12.06 -25.36 -4.07
C LEU A 148 10.77 -26.17 -3.95
N VAL A 149 10.57 -27.16 -4.82
CA VAL A 149 9.41 -28.06 -4.78
C VAL A 149 9.34 -28.81 -3.45
N ARG A 150 10.47 -29.36 -2.99
CA ARG A 150 10.55 -30.07 -1.71
C ARG A 150 10.15 -29.18 -0.55
N ASP A 151 10.64 -27.94 -0.54
CA ASP A 151 10.36 -26.99 0.54
C ASP A 151 8.92 -26.50 0.51
N ILE A 152 8.37 -26.19 -0.67
CA ILE A 152 6.96 -25.79 -0.81
C ILE A 152 6.01 -26.94 -0.39
N LYS A 153 6.38 -28.19 -0.64
CA LYS A 153 5.55 -29.36 -0.27
C LYS A 153 5.70 -29.81 1.19
N ARG A 154 6.57 -29.18 1.99
CA ARG A 154 6.67 -29.49 3.43
C ARG A 154 5.36 -29.19 4.15
N PRO A 155 4.93 -30.02 5.12
CA PRO A 155 3.76 -29.74 5.94
C PRO A 155 3.89 -28.38 6.63
N GLY A 156 2.85 -27.56 6.53
CA GLY A 156 2.85 -26.20 7.11
C GLY A 156 3.52 -25.13 6.25
N SER A 157 3.86 -25.44 4.99
CA SER A 157 4.31 -24.44 4.02
C SER A 157 3.29 -23.30 3.89
N SER A 158 3.79 -22.08 3.66
CA SER A 158 2.95 -20.91 3.40
C SER A 158 2.58 -20.74 1.92
N TYR A 159 2.90 -21.72 1.10
CA TYR A 159 2.72 -21.70 -0.36
C TYR A 159 2.05 -22.99 -0.85
N HIS A 160 1.33 -22.90 -1.95
CA HIS A 160 0.76 -24.03 -2.66
C HIS A 160 1.42 -24.17 -4.03
N LEU A 161 2.08 -25.33 -4.28
CA LEU A 161 2.67 -25.59 -5.58
C LEU A 161 1.58 -25.96 -6.58
N GLN A 162 1.38 -25.10 -7.57
CA GLN A 162 0.39 -25.31 -8.62
C GLN A 162 0.96 -26.08 -9.81
N GLY A 163 2.24 -25.82 -10.16
CA GLY A 163 2.87 -26.51 -11.26
C GLY A 163 4.35 -26.19 -11.41
N VAL A 164 5.01 -26.99 -12.21
CA VAL A 164 6.40 -26.82 -12.65
C VAL A 164 6.44 -26.87 -14.17
N VAL A 165 7.08 -25.89 -14.78
CA VAL A 165 7.31 -25.82 -16.24
C VAL A 165 8.72 -26.30 -16.54
N GLY A 166 8.89 -27.25 -17.47
CA GLY A 166 10.19 -27.73 -17.85
C GLY A 166 10.13 -28.95 -18.80
N ASP A 167 11.29 -29.55 -19.05
CA ASP A 167 11.47 -30.66 -20.00
C ASP A 167 11.10 -32.06 -19.45
N GLY A 168 10.51 -32.11 -18.25
CA GLY A 168 10.10 -33.38 -17.63
C GLY A 168 11.19 -34.10 -16.82
N ARG A 169 12.26 -33.40 -16.45
CA ARG A 169 13.35 -33.94 -15.62
C ARG A 169 12.91 -34.18 -14.16
N LEU A 170 11.92 -33.45 -13.69
CA LEU A 170 11.38 -33.64 -12.36
C LEU A 170 10.03 -34.38 -12.42
N LYS A 171 9.80 -35.27 -11.45
CA LYS A 171 8.52 -35.99 -11.30
C LYS A 171 7.29 -35.08 -11.19
N TRP A 172 7.49 -33.79 -10.87
CA TRP A 172 6.44 -32.80 -10.68
C TRP A 172 6.32 -31.83 -11.84
N THR A 173 7.04 -32.04 -12.96
CA THR A 173 6.89 -31.23 -14.17
C THR A 173 5.54 -31.54 -14.79
N ASN A 174 4.64 -30.53 -14.78
CA ASN A 174 3.27 -30.67 -15.23
C ASN A 174 3.03 -30.00 -16.59
N TYR A 175 3.88 -29.05 -16.97
CA TYR A 175 3.73 -28.24 -18.17
C TYR A 175 5.04 -28.17 -18.94
N LYS A 176 4.95 -28.28 -20.28
CA LYS A 176 6.13 -28.17 -21.15
C LYS A 176 6.50 -26.71 -21.41
N THR A 177 5.51 -25.83 -21.48
CA THR A 177 5.71 -24.43 -21.77
C THR A 177 5.04 -23.52 -20.74
N PHE A 178 5.58 -22.33 -20.59
CA PHE A 178 5.00 -21.30 -19.72
C PHE A 178 3.58 -20.91 -20.16
N ASP A 179 3.36 -20.75 -21.47
CA ASP A 179 2.05 -20.37 -22.01
C ASP A 179 0.98 -21.43 -21.72
N GLU A 180 1.33 -22.72 -21.78
CA GLU A 180 0.43 -23.81 -21.40
C GLU A 180 0.04 -23.74 -19.92
N ALA A 181 1.00 -23.46 -19.03
CA ALA A 181 0.73 -23.35 -17.60
C ALA A 181 -0.23 -22.18 -17.29
N VAL A 182 0.04 -20.99 -17.83
CA VAL A 182 -0.78 -19.81 -17.54
C VAL A 182 -2.12 -19.80 -18.24
N ALA A 183 -2.31 -20.59 -19.27
CA ALA A 183 -3.63 -20.83 -19.90
C ALA A 183 -4.56 -21.63 -18.98
N ASN A 184 -4.01 -22.50 -18.13
CA ASN A 184 -4.80 -23.33 -17.23
C ASN A 184 -5.12 -22.65 -15.90
N PHE A 185 -4.23 -21.77 -15.41
CA PHE A 185 -4.43 -21.03 -14.15
C PHE A 185 -3.56 -19.79 -14.07
N LEU A 186 -3.98 -18.82 -13.27
CA LEU A 186 -3.21 -17.62 -12.97
C LEU A 186 -2.48 -17.81 -11.62
N PRO A 187 -1.14 -17.90 -11.59
CA PRO A 187 -0.40 -18.02 -10.33
C PRO A 187 -0.38 -16.70 -9.56
N ASN A 188 -0.17 -16.76 -8.23
CA ASN A 188 0.09 -15.59 -7.42
C ASN A 188 1.59 -15.22 -7.43
N ILE A 189 2.44 -16.24 -7.59
CA ILE A 189 3.89 -16.10 -7.56
C ILE A 189 4.48 -16.93 -8.70
N ILE A 190 5.42 -16.35 -9.44
CA ILE A 190 6.23 -17.06 -10.43
C ILE A 190 7.67 -17.09 -9.94
N ILE A 191 8.27 -18.28 -9.83
CA ILE A 191 9.67 -18.45 -9.49
C ILE A 191 10.39 -19.01 -10.73
N GLN A 192 11.19 -18.17 -11.38
CA GLN A 192 12.02 -18.59 -12.50
C GLN A 192 13.37 -19.10 -11.97
N VAL A 193 13.73 -20.31 -12.34
CA VAL A 193 15.02 -20.94 -12.02
C VAL A 193 15.78 -21.15 -13.32
N THR A 194 16.97 -20.58 -13.44
CA THR A 194 17.77 -20.72 -14.67
C THR A 194 18.67 -21.93 -14.62
N THR A 195 18.89 -22.52 -15.80
CA THR A 195 19.82 -23.65 -16.03
C THR A 195 21.13 -23.23 -16.68
N THR A 196 21.24 -21.97 -17.11
CA THR A 196 22.38 -21.45 -17.89
C THR A 196 23.38 -20.72 -17.00
N GLU A 197 24.66 -20.80 -17.38
CA GLU A 197 25.80 -20.13 -16.72
C GLU A 197 25.69 -18.58 -16.67
N LYS A 198 24.76 -18.00 -17.44
CA LYS A 198 24.43 -16.57 -17.37
C LYS A 198 22.99 -16.41 -16.88
N PRO A 199 22.80 -15.79 -15.72
CA PRO A 199 21.46 -15.56 -15.20
C PRO A 199 20.73 -14.57 -16.11
N LYS A 200 19.78 -15.06 -16.89
CA LYS A 200 18.95 -14.22 -17.75
C LYS A 200 17.49 -14.34 -17.33
N VAL A 201 16.94 -13.23 -16.85
CA VAL A 201 15.51 -13.13 -16.62
C VAL A 201 14.80 -13.24 -17.97
N ASP A 202 13.83 -14.15 -18.08
CA ASP A 202 13.00 -14.23 -19.28
C ASP A 202 12.08 -13.00 -19.33
N SER A 203 12.34 -12.13 -20.30
CA SER A 203 11.59 -10.90 -20.48
C SER A 203 10.11 -11.12 -20.75
N LYS A 204 9.73 -12.24 -21.38
CA LYS A 204 8.34 -12.61 -21.64
C LYS A 204 7.62 -12.98 -20.35
N ILE A 205 8.24 -13.79 -19.49
CA ILE A 205 7.68 -14.19 -18.19
C ILE A 205 7.59 -12.98 -17.27
N LEU A 206 8.64 -12.16 -17.21
CA LEU A 206 8.63 -10.93 -16.42
C LEU A 206 7.54 -9.97 -16.89
N ALA A 207 7.41 -9.75 -18.19
CA ALA A 207 6.36 -8.88 -18.75
C ALA A 207 4.95 -9.42 -18.43
N PHE A 208 4.76 -10.73 -18.49
CA PHE A 208 3.51 -11.37 -18.09
C PHE A 208 3.21 -11.16 -16.61
N ALA A 209 4.19 -11.39 -15.73
CA ALA A 209 4.05 -11.19 -14.29
C ALA A 209 3.70 -9.73 -13.96
N GLN A 210 4.39 -8.78 -14.58
CA GLN A 210 4.12 -7.35 -14.41
C GLN A 210 2.73 -6.95 -14.91
N LYS A 211 2.31 -7.49 -16.07
CA LYS A 211 0.97 -7.22 -16.64
C LYS A 211 -0.15 -7.70 -15.73
N HIS A 212 0.02 -8.84 -15.08
CA HIS A 212 -0.99 -9.47 -14.23
C HIS A 212 -0.79 -9.23 -12.75
N TYR A 213 0.16 -8.34 -12.35
CA TYR A 213 0.48 -8.00 -10.95
C TYR A 213 0.86 -9.23 -10.10
N ILE A 214 1.57 -10.18 -10.73
CA ILE A 214 2.05 -11.41 -10.11
C ILE A 214 3.44 -11.15 -9.53
N ASP A 215 3.69 -11.64 -8.32
CA ASP A 215 5.01 -11.56 -7.70
C ASP A 215 6.00 -12.41 -8.49
N PHE A 216 7.06 -11.80 -9.01
CA PHE A 216 8.09 -12.47 -9.78
C PHE A 216 9.37 -12.60 -8.97
N MET A 217 9.82 -13.84 -8.82
CA MET A 217 11.06 -14.19 -8.16
C MET A 217 11.99 -14.89 -9.14
N PHE A 218 13.27 -14.58 -9.03
CA PHE A 218 14.31 -15.16 -9.88
C PHE A 218 15.37 -15.83 -9.02
N VAL A 219 15.75 -17.06 -9.37
CA VAL A 219 16.84 -17.79 -8.72
C VAL A 219 18.01 -17.84 -9.70
N PRO A 220 19.08 -17.05 -9.46
CA PRO A 220 20.27 -17.07 -10.29
C PRO A 220 21.07 -18.35 -10.07
N SER A 221 21.72 -18.83 -11.12
CA SER A 221 22.69 -19.92 -11.01
C SER A 221 24.03 -19.46 -10.42
N ASP A 222 24.37 -18.18 -10.56
CA ASP A 222 25.55 -17.52 -9.98
C ASP A 222 25.23 -16.11 -9.49
N VAL A 223 25.78 -15.72 -8.32
CA VAL A 223 25.44 -14.48 -7.61
C VAL A 223 26.22 -13.26 -8.10
N ASN A 224 27.23 -13.45 -8.98
CA ASN A 224 28.24 -12.43 -9.27
C ASN A 224 27.86 -11.39 -10.36
N ASP A 225 26.72 -11.53 -11.04
CA ASP A 225 26.37 -10.68 -12.21
C ASP A 225 25.10 -9.82 -11.99
N LEU A 226 24.97 -9.19 -10.82
CA LEU A 226 23.70 -8.57 -10.43
C LEU A 226 23.74 -7.05 -10.46
N SER A 227 22.88 -6.48 -11.28
CA SER A 227 22.66 -5.04 -11.37
C SER A 227 21.88 -4.48 -10.15
N ASP A 228 22.17 -3.23 -9.81
CA ASP A 228 21.82 -2.46 -8.59
C ASP A 228 20.35 -2.36 -8.15
N HIS A 229 19.42 -3.13 -8.70
CA HIS A 229 17.97 -2.93 -8.46
C HIS A 229 17.23 -4.19 -7.99
N LEU A 230 17.93 -5.22 -7.55
CA LEU A 230 17.36 -6.48 -7.14
C LEU A 230 17.54 -6.68 -5.64
N GLU A 231 16.46 -6.81 -4.89
CA GLU A 231 16.54 -7.23 -3.49
C GLU A 231 16.76 -8.73 -3.43
N THR A 232 17.87 -9.12 -2.83
CA THR A 232 18.18 -10.53 -2.57
C THR A 232 17.50 -10.96 -1.29
N GLU A 233 16.61 -11.90 -1.37
CA GLU A 233 16.03 -12.57 -0.21
C GLU A 233 16.33 -14.06 -0.24
N LEU A 234 16.26 -14.70 0.94
CA LEU A 234 16.37 -16.16 1.02
C LEU A 234 14.96 -16.78 0.98
N PHE A 235 14.58 -17.55 0.01
CA PHE A 235 13.29 -18.24 -0.02
C PHE A 235 13.30 -19.42 0.96
N MET A 236 12.31 -19.43 1.86
CA MET A 236 12.15 -20.42 2.95
C MET A 236 13.41 -20.63 3.85
N GLY A 237 14.32 -19.68 3.86
CA GLY A 237 15.48 -19.66 4.74
C GLY A 237 16.80 -20.07 4.08
N ASP A 238 16.78 -20.86 3.01
CA ASP A 238 17.98 -21.51 2.48
C ASP A 238 18.32 -21.14 1.01
N ILE A 239 17.34 -20.73 0.21
CA ILE A 239 17.56 -20.51 -1.23
C ILE A 239 17.56 -19.01 -1.52
N PRO A 240 18.67 -18.43 -2.03
CA PRO A 240 18.70 -17.03 -2.43
C PRO A 240 17.79 -16.83 -3.66
N VAL A 241 16.83 -15.93 -3.54
CA VAL A 241 15.96 -15.49 -4.64
C VAL A 241 16.06 -13.99 -4.78
N MET A 242 15.89 -13.53 -6.00
CA MET A 242 15.78 -12.12 -6.30
C MET A 242 14.34 -11.76 -6.58
N ILE A 243 13.88 -10.75 -5.90
CA ILE A 243 12.54 -10.22 -6.08
C ILE A 243 12.64 -9.01 -6.99
N VAL A 244 11.95 -9.07 -8.13
CA VAL A 244 11.79 -7.91 -9.00
C VAL A 244 10.61 -7.10 -8.51
N GLU A 245 10.90 -6.03 -7.77
CA GLU A 245 9.84 -5.18 -7.24
C GLU A 245 9.42 -4.10 -8.24
N PRO A 246 8.12 -3.94 -8.49
CA PRO A 246 7.62 -2.97 -9.46
C PRO A 246 7.78 -1.51 -9.00
N THR A 247 8.01 -1.25 -7.72
CA THR A 247 8.16 0.11 -7.18
C THR A 247 9.03 0.15 -5.91
N ARG A 248 9.76 1.26 -5.70
CA ARG A 248 10.52 1.52 -4.46
C ARG A 248 9.64 1.84 -3.23
N LEU A 249 8.34 2.08 -3.43
CA LEU A 249 7.38 2.37 -2.36
C LEU A 249 6.87 1.08 -1.73
N ILE A 250 7.70 0.45 -0.88
CA ILE A 250 7.42 -0.82 -0.22
C ILE A 250 7.30 -0.60 1.28
N GLY A 251 6.56 -1.49 1.93
CA GLY A 251 6.47 -1.54 3.39
C GLY A 251 6.10 -0.19 4.00
N TRP A 252 7.02 0.37 4.78
CA TRP A 252 6.86 1.63 5.50
C TRP A 252 6.69 2.84 4.60
N GLY A 253 7.40 2.90 3.47
CA GLY A 253 7.28 4.01 2.54
C GLY A 253 5.84 4.18 2.06
N ARG A 254 5.12 3.08 1.86
CA ARG A 254 3.70 3.11 1.47
C ARG A 254 2.79 3.62 2.59
N ILE A 255 3.05 3.22 3.83
CA ILE A 255 2.27 3.65 5.00
C ILE A 255 2.49 5.13 5.28
N ILE A 256 3.75 5.57 5.33
CA ILE A 256 4.12 6.98 5.54
C ILE A 256 3.55 7.86 4.43
N LYS A 257 3.70 7.43 3.17
CA LYS A 257 3.10 8.13 2.02
C LYS A 257 1.59 8.24 2.15
N ARG A 258 0.89 7.19 2.58
CA ARG A 258 -0.55 7.21 2.77
C ARG A 258 -0.97 8.14 3.92
N LEU A 259 -0.24 8.10 5.04
CA LEU A 259 -0.48 9.02 6.16
C LEU A 259 -0.28 10.47 5.73
N PHE A 260 0.80 10.76 5.00
CA PHE A 260 1.04 12.07 4.43
C PHE A 260 -0.11 12.51 3.50
N ASP A 261 -0.54 11.65 2.58
CA ASP A 261 -1.66 11.94 1.68
C ASP A 261 -2.95 12.28 2.45
N ILE A 262 -3.26 11.53 3.52
CA ILE A 262 -4.45 11.77 4.35
C ILE A 262 -4.33 13.12 5.08
N VAL A 263 -3.23 13.34 5.79
CA VAL A 263 -3.04 14.56 6.60
C VAL A 263 -3.01 15.79 5.70
N ALA A 264 -2.21 15.75 4.63
CA ALA A 264 -2.08 16.90 3.74
C ALA A 264 -3.39 17.20 2.98
N SER A 265 -4.11 16.19 2.48
CA SER A 265 -5.40 16.40 1.81
C SER A 265 -6.48 16.90 2.78
N PHE A 266 -6.52 16.41 4.01
CA PHE A 266 -7.45 16.88 5.05
C PHE A 266 -7.20 18.34 5.40
N LEU A 267 -5.95 18.73 5.66
CA LEU A 267 -5.57 20.11 5.92
C LEU A 267 -5.87 21.02 4.73
N ALA A 268 -5.54 20.56 3.51
CA ALA A 268 -5.83 21.32 2.29
C ALA A 268 -7.34 21.55 2.11
N ILE A 269 -8.20 20.56 2.37
CA ILE A 269 -9.66 20.71 2.31
C ILE A 269 -10.14 21.78 3.32
N ILE A 270 -9.63 21.77 4.56
CA ILE A 270 -10.00 22.74 5.57
C ILE A 270 -9.56 24.16 5.15
N ILE A 271 -8.29 24.34 4.77
CA ILE A 271 -7.73 25.63 4.39
C ILE A 271 -8.43 26.20 3.14
N LEU A 272 -8.70 25.35 2.16
CA LEU A 272 -9.33 25.73 0.89
C LEU A 272 -10.86 25.70 0.93
N SER A 273 -11.48 25.37 2.07
CA SER A 273 -12.94 25.32 2.20
C SER A 273 -13.66 26.62 1.77
N PRO A 274 -13.14 27.84 2.03
CA PRO A 274 -13.75 29.06 1.51
C PRO A 274 -13.74 29.11 -0.03
N VAL A 275 -12.65 28.65 -0.64
CA VAL A 275 -12.51 28.58 -2.12
C VAL A 275 -13.49 27.55 -2.69
N PHE A 276 -13.62 26.37 -2.06
CA PHE A 276 -14.63 25.39 -2.43
C PHE A 276 -16.04 25.98 -2.44
N LEU A 277 -16.38 26.73 -1.38
CA LEU A 277 -17.69 27.35 -1.24
C LEU A 277 -17.92 28.42 -2.32
N LEU A 278 -16.94 29.30 -2.57
CA LEU A 278 -17.02 30.33 -3.59
C LEU A 278 -17.20 29.73 -5.00
N VAL A 279 -16.41 28.72 -5.35
CA VAL A 279 -16.53 28.03 -6.64
C VAL A 279 -17.88 27.34 -6.77
N PHE A 280 -18.33 26.66 -5.70
CA PHE A 280 -19.63 25.99 -5.70
C PHE A 280 -20.80 26.99 -5.93
N ILE A 281 -20.77 28.14 -5.25
CA ILE A 281 -21.77 29.22 -5.41
C ILE A 281 -21.71 29.75 -6.85
N ALA A 282 -20.51 30.05 -7.37
CA ALA A 282 -20.34 30.57 -8.73
C ALA A 282 -20.88 29.63 -9.79
N GLU A 283 -20.61 28.31 -9.66
CA GLU A 283 -21.16 27.29 -10.55
C GLU A 283 -22.69 27.22 -10.47
N LYS A 284 -23.24 27.29 -9.26
CA LYS A 284 -24.71 27.27 -9.05
C LYS A 284 -25.42 28.52 -9.56
N LEU A 285 -24.75 29.66 -9.54
CA LEU A 285 -25.27 30.90 -10.14
C LEU A 285 -25.28 30.85 -11.66
N THR A 286 -24.33 30.10 -12.26
CA THR A 286 -24.24 29.90 -13.72
C THR A 286 -25.31 28.94 -14.24
N ASP A 287 -25.51 27.81 -13.55
CA ASP A 287 -26.55 26.84 -13.87
C ASP A 287 -27.01 26.09 -12.61
N HIS A 288 -28.11 26.58 -12.02
CA HIS A 288 -28.65 25.99 -10.78
C HIS A 288 -29.21 24.57 -10.94
N LYS A 289 -29.56 24.16 -12.16
CA LYS A 289 -30.16 22.84 -12.45
C LYS A 289 -29.12 21.72 -12.58
N VAL A 290 -27.85 22.08 -12.76
CA VAL A 290 -26.79 21.11 -13.01
C VAL A 290 -25.91 20.95 -11.76
N SER A 291 -25.32 19.75 -11.60
CA SER A 291 -24.35 19.50 -10.53
C SER A 291 -23.07 20.32 -10.75
N ALA A 292 -22.63 21.04 -9.72
CA ALA A 292 -21.36 21.75 -9.75
C ALA A 292 -20.15 20.79 -9.79
N ILE A 293 -20.34 19.55 -9.34
CA ILE A 293 -19.29 18.51 -9.39
C ILE A 293 -19.51 17.63 -10.61
N PHE A 294 -18.46 17.51 -11.41
CA PHE A 294 -18.38 16.60 -12.55
C PHE A 294 -17.71 15.29 -12.12
N HIS A 295 -18.23 14.18 -12.63
CA HIS A 295 -17.75 12.85 -12.32
C HIS A 295 -17.22 12.18 -13.58
N GLN A 296 -16.01 11.59 -13.49
CA GLN A 296 -15.42 10.86 -14.60
C GLN A 296 -14.75 9.57 -14.12
N VAL A 297 -15.05 8.46 -14.81
CA VAL A 297 -14.39 7.18 -14.51
C VAL A 297 -12.96 7.22 -15.04
N ARG A 298 -12.01 6.87 -14.18
CA ARG A 298 -10.57 6.86 -14.42
C ARG A 298 -9.95 5.57 -13.88
N LEU A 299 -8.70 5.32 -14.30
CA LEU A 299 -7.89 4.21 -13.82
C LEU A 299 -6.92 4.67 -12.73
N THR A 300 -6.74 3.81 -11.75
CA THR A 300 -5.71 3.94 -10.71
C THR A 300 -4.90 2.63 -10.65
N ARG A 301 -4.09 2.48 -9.61
CA ARG A 301 -3.22 1.32 -9.43
C ARG A 301 -3.95 -0.01 -9.61
N GLY A 302 -3.34 -0.95 -10.37
CA GLY A 302 -3.84 -2.30 -10.55
C GLY A 302 -5.07 -2.37 -11.45
N ASP A 303 -5.17 -1.50 -12.46
CA ASP A 303 -6.29 -1.39 -13.40
C ASP A 303 -7.65 -1.12 -12.72
N GLN A 304 -7.64 -0.65 -11.46
CA GLN A 304 -8.87 -0.36 -10.73
C GLN A 304 -9.55 0.89 -11.26
N LEU A 305 -10.84 0.80 -11.50
CA LEU A 305 -11.68 1.93 -11.87
C LEU A 305 -12.11 2.69 -10.62
N PHE A 306 -12.05 4.03 -10.69
CA PHE A 306 -12.59 4.91 -9.67
C PHE A 306 -13.27 6.12 -10.29
N THR A 307 -14.10 6.80 -9.53
CA THR A 307 -14.77 8.04 -9.94
C THR A 307 -13.96 9.25 -9.51
N LEU A 308 -13.38 9.96 -10.47
CA LEU A 308 -12.67 11.21 -10.28
C LEU A 308 -13.65 12.36 -10.10
N TYR A 309 -13.43 13.22 -9.12
CA TYR A 309 -14.24 14.41 -8.83
C TYR A 309 -13.54 15.66 -9.33
N LYS A 310 -14.25 16.50 -10.08
CA LYS A 310 -13.80 17.83 -10.51
C LYS A 310 -14.94 18.85 -10.39
N PHE A 311 -14.62 20.12 -10.27
CA PHE A 311 -15.63 21.13 -10.57
C PHE A 311 -15.95 21.12 -12.05
N ARG A 312 -17.20 21.39 -12.37
CA ARG A 312 -17.70 21.45 -13.74
C ARG A 312 -17.13 22.69 -14.43
N THR A 313 -16.47 22.48 -15.55
CA THR A 313 -15.91 23.57 -16.36
C THR A 313 -16.58 23.67 -17.74
N GLN A 314 -17.37 22.68 -18.12
CA GLN A 314 -18.05 22.61 -19.41
C GLN A 314 -19.56 22.71 -19.24
N TYR A 315 -20.22 23.21 -20.28
CA TYR A 315 -21.70 23.20 -20.36
C TYR A 315 -22.22 21.76 -20.32
N ALA A 316 -23.24 21.51 -19.52
CA ALA A 316 -23.83 20.20 -19.31
C ALA A 316 -24.35 19.52 -20.59
N LYS A 317 -24.75 20.31 -21.59
CA LYS A 317 -25.20 19.79 -22.91
C LYS A 317 -24.14 18.98 -23.66
N TYR A 318 -22.86 19.06 -23.23
CA TYR A 318 -21.76 18.31 -23.80
C TYR A 318 -21.28 17.15 -22.91
N ASP A 319 -21.97 16.90 -21.79
CA ASP A 319 -21.67 15.76 -20.94
C ASP A 319 -21.79 14.43 -21.71
N GLY A 320 -20.86 13.52 -21.45
CA GLY A 320 -20.85 12.20 -22.12
C GLY A 320 -20.50 12.24 -23.60
N THR A 321 -20.21 13.42 -24.20
CA THR A 321 -19.76 13.51 -25.60
C THR A 321 -18.23 13.58 -25.69
N THR A 322 -17.68 12.93 -26.72
CA THR A 322 -16.26 13.13 -27.06
C THR A 322 -16.04 14.55 -27.62
N PRO A 323 -14.81 15.08 -27.55
CA PRO A 323 -14.49 16.38 -28.14
C PRO A 323 -14.92 16.48 -29.61
N GLU A 324 -14.68 15.43 -30.39
CA GLU A 324 -15.03 15.37 -31.79
C GLU A 324 -16.55 15.44 -32.03
N GLN A 325 -17.31 14.71 -31.22
CA GLN A 325 -18.77 14.74 -31.29
C GLN A 325 -19.31 16.11 -30.91
N ALA A 326 -18.74 16.75 -29.89
CA ALA A 326 -19.15 18.07 -29.45
C ALA A 326 -18.88 19.13 -30.51
N PHE A 327 -17.65 19.15 -31.10
CA PHE A 327 -17.32 20.11 -32.17
C PHE A 327 -18.15 19.91 -33.45
N LYS A 328 -18.41 18.65 -33.83
CA LYS A 328 -19.33 18.36 -34.95
C LYS A 328 -20.74 18.88 -34.68
N ARG A 329 -21.28 18.68 -33.46
CA ARG A 329 -22.62 19.19 -33.07
C ARG A 329 -22.68 20.72 -33.08
N MET A 330 -21.57 21.41 -32.87
CA MET A 330 -21.46 22.86 -32.95
C MET A 330 -21.29 23.38 -34.38
N GLY A 331 -21.14 22.52 -35.39
CA GLY A 331 -20.81 22.92 -36.75
C GLY A 331 -19.37 23.47 -36.90
N LYS A 332 -18.47 23.08 -36.03
CA LYS A 332 -17.04 23.54 -35.99
C LYS A 332 -16.06 22.37 -36.04
N PRO A 333 -16.14 21.51 -37.10
CA PRO A 333 -15.25 20.33 -37.17
C PRO A 333 -13.76 20.70 -37.32
N GLU A 334 -13.45 21.90 -37.80
CA GLU A 334 -12.08 22.41 -37.94
C GLU A 334 -11.35 22.54 -36.57
N LEU A 335 -12.09 22.64 -35.49
CA LEU A 335 -11.51 22.70 -34.15
C LEU A 335 -10.94 21.34 -33.70
N ILE A 336 -11.33 20.22 -34.35
CA ILE A 336 -10.84 18.89 -34.00
C ILE A 336 -9.35 18.78 -34.26
N GLU A 337 -8.88 19.22 -35.44
CA GLU A 337 -7.46 19.20 -35.78
C GLU A 337 -6.65 20.10 -34.85
N LYS A 338 -7.12 21.34 -34.62
CA LYS A 338 -6.47 22.27 -33.70
C LYS A 338 -6.38 21.71 -32.27
N TYR A 339 -7.46 21.09 -31.81
CA TYR A 339 -7.53 20.45 -30.48
C TYR A 339 -6.51 19.32 -30.36
N ARG A 340 -6.43 18.45 -31.37
CA ARG A 340 -5.50 17.31 -31.37
C ARG A 340 -4.04 17.74 -31.55
N ALA A 341 -3.77 18.71 -32.42
CA ALA A 341 -2.42 19.24 -32.66
C ALA A 341 -1.85 19.94 -31.40
N ASN A 342 -2.71 20.52 -30.56
CA ASN A 342 -2.33 21.20 -29.33
C ASN A 342 -2.46 20.34 -28.07
N GLY A 343 -2.29 19.01 -28.19
CA GLY A 343 -2.27 18.12 -27.04
C GLY A 343 -3.61 18.00 -26.31
N ASP A 344 -4.72 17.97 -27.05
CA ASP A 344 -6.09 17.90 -26.54
C ASP A 344 -6.52 19.15 -25.72
N PHE A 345 -6.02 20.33 -26.12
CA PHE A 345 -6.32 21.60 -25.49
C PHE A 345 -6.64 22.70 -26.50
N LEU A 346 -7.54 23.62 -26.12
CA LEU A 346 -7.83 24.88 -26.84
C LEU A 346 -7.97 26.01 -25.82
N ASP A 347 -7.33 27.16 -26.10
CA ASP A 347 -7.45 28.36 -25.24
C ASP A 347 -8.90 28.85 -25.19
N ASP A 348 -9.55 28.94 -26.35
CA ASP A 348 -10.96 29.32 -26.50
C ASP A 348 -11.84 28.11 -26.86
N ASP A 349 -11.87 27.13 -25.96
CA ASP A 349 -12.75 25.97 -26.13
C ASP A 349 -14.23 26.38 -25.95
N PRO A 350 -15.05 26.33 -27.01
CA PRO A 350 -16.45 26.73 -26.94
C PRO A 350 -17.34 25.85 -26.05
N ARG A 351 -16.81 24.70 -25.61
CA ARG A 351 -17.49 23.81 -24.65
C ARG A 351 -17.40 24.33 -23.22
N VAL A 352 -16.40 25.18 -22.93
CA VAL A 352 -16.06 25.64 -21.60
C VAL A 352 -16.84 26.87 -21.23
N THR A 353 -17.41 26.90 -20.02
CA THR A 353 -18.12 28.06 -19.49
C THR A 353 -17.13 29.20 -19.18
N PRO A 354 -17.59 30.49 -19.13
CA PRO A 354 -16.71 31.59 -18.73
C PRO A 354 -16.03 31.35 -17.37
N ILE A 355 -16.78 30.88 -16.37
CA ILE A 355 -16.23 30.51 -15.05
C ILE A 355 -15.27 29.34 -15.20
N GLY A 356 -15.62 28.33 -15.99
CA GLY A 356 -14.79 27.16 -16.25
C GLY A 356 -13.42 27.50 -16.83
N ARG A 357 -13.29 28.58 -17.63
CA ARG A 357 -11.96 29.05 -18.11
C ARG A 357 -11.07 29.50 -16.97
N TYR A 358 -11.61 30.28 -16.03
CA TYR A 358 -10.87 30.71 -14.85
C TYR A 358 -10.51 29.50 -13.97
N LEU A 359 -11.43 28.58 -13.74
CA LEU A 359 -11.17 27.38 -12.97
C LEU A 359 -10.03 26.57 -13.56
N ARG A 360 -10.01 26.33 -14.89
CA ARG A 360 -8.94 25.62 -15.58
C ARG A 360 -7.60 26.35 -15.53
N ARG A 361 -7.64 27.68 -15.75
CA ARG A 361 -6.42 28.51 -15.73
C ARG A 361 -5.67 28.41 -14.41
N PHE A 362 -6.40 28.32 -13.29
CA PHE A 362 -5.83 28.24 -11.94
C PHE A 362 -5.88 26.83 -11.36
N SER A 363 -6.24 25.82 -12.16
CA SER A 363 -6.41 24.41 -11.74
C SER A 363 -7.36 24.23 -10.54
N LEU A 364 -8.26 25.18 -10.31
CA LEU A 364 -9.25 25.13 -9.22
C LEU A 364 -10.30 24.05 -9.49
N ASP A 365 -10.52 23.69 -10.74
CA ASP A 365 -11.42 22.59 -11.12
C ASP A 365 -10.96 21.24 -10.57
N GLU A 366 -9.70 21.08 -10.21
CA GLU A 366 -9.14 19.85 -9.68
C GLU A 366 -9.23 19.72 -8.16
N LEU A 367 -9.60 20.79 -7.45
CA LEU A 367 -9.69 20.78 -5.99
C LEU A 367 -10.54 19.62 -5.41
N PRO A 368 -11.70 19.24 -6.01
CA PRO A 368 -12.48 18.11 -5.51
C PRO A 368 -11.74 16.76 -5.53
N GLN A 369 -10.64 16.62 -6.28
CA GLN A 369 -9.80 15.42 -6.23
C GLN A 369 -9.14 15.20 -4.86
N LEU A 370 -9.03 16.23 -4.01
CA LEU A 370 -8.58 16.07 -2.63
C LEU A 370 -9.46 15.07 -1.85
N PHE A 371 -10.75 15.00 -2.14
CA PHE A 371 -11.64 13.99 -1.56
C PHE A 371 -11.31 12.57 -2.08
N ASN A 372 -10.90 12.43 -3.35
CA ASN A 372 -10.42 11.15 -3.86
C ASN A 372 -9.11 10.72 -3.16
N VAL A 373 -8.20 11.67 -2.87
CA VAL A 373 -6.99 11.38 -2.09
C VAL A 373 -7.36 10.92 -0.68
N LEU A 374 -8.24 11.64 -0.01
CA LEU A 374 -8.67 11.32 1.36
C LEU A 374 -9.34 9.94 1.42
N LYS A 375 -10.18 9.61 0.45
CA LYS A 375 -10.81 8.29 0.28
C LYS A 375 -9.78 7.20 -0.03
N GLY A 376 -8.72 7.54 -0.74
CA GLY A 376 -7.64 6.62 -1.09
C GLY A 376 -7.71 6.08 -2.51
N ASP A 377 -8.54 6.63 -3.35
CA ASP A 377 -8.61 6.26 -4.77
C ASP A 377 -7.30 6.64 -5.49
N ILE A 378 -6.78 7.84 -5.20
CA ILE A 378 -5.53 8.39 -5.74
C ILE A 378 -4.60 8.90 -4.63
N SER A 379 -3.45 9.41 -5.01
CA SER A 379 -2.44 10.07 -4.16
C SER A 379 -2.33 11.56 -4.51
N LEU A 380 -1.68 12.36 -3.68
CA LEU A 380 -1.32 13.74 -4.04
C LEU A 380 -0.33 13.74 -5.22
N VAL A 381 0.72 12.91 -5.13
CA VAL A 381 1.76 12.81 -6.16
C VAL A 381 1.74 11.42 -6.77
N GLY A 382 1.59 11.34 -8.09
CA GLY A 382 1.56 10.11 -8.86
C GLY A 382 1.35 10.39 -10.35
N PRO A 383 1.38 9.37 -11.22
CA PRO A 383 1.08 9.53 -12.63
C PRO A 383 -0.37 10.01 -12.82
N ARG A 384 -0.60 10.73 -13.92
CA ARG A 384 -1.95 11.21 -14.26
C ARG A 384 -2.95 10.05 -14.33
N ALA A 385 -4.12 10.24 -13.74
CA ALA A 385 -5.22 9.29 -13.84
C ALA A 385 -5.75 9.23 -15.28
N LEU A 386 -5.52 8.11 -15.96
CA LEU A 386 -5.89 7.91 -17.36
C LEU A 386 -7.34 7.45 -17.49
N ILE A 387 -7.96 7.79 -18.62
CA ILE A 387 -9.23 7.15 -19.06
C ILE A 387 -8.88 5.75 -19.62
N PRO A 388 -9.76 4.74 -19.48
CA PRO A 388 -9.48 3.41 -20.01
C PRO A 388 -9.08 3.38 -21.49
N GLN A 389 -9.65 4.27 -22.31
CA GLN A 389 -9.30 4.37 -23.74
C GLN A 389 -7.90 4.97 -23.98
N GLU A 390 -7.44 5.89 -23.13
CA GLU A 390 -6.10 6.48 -23.24
C GLU A 390 -5.00 5.46 -22.94
N LEU A 391 -5.27 4.50 -22.05
CA LEU A 391 -4.31 3.48 -21.68
C LEU A 391 -3.81 2.68 -22.89
N ASN A 392 -4.63 2.52 -23.94
CA ASN A 392 -4.28 1.79 -25.14
C ASN A 392 -3.20 2.48 -25.99
N ARG A 393 -2.91 3.76 -25.75
CA ARG A 393 -1.86 4.52 -26.44
C ARG A 393 -0.46 4.28 -25.87
N TYR A 394 -0.36 3.65 -24.69
CA TYR A 394 0.91 3.43 -24.00
C TYR A 394 1.39 1.99 -24.16
N GLU A 395 2.61 1.80 -24.62
CA GLU A 395 3.22 0.46 -24.76
C GLU A 395 3.45 -0.21 -23.39
N GLN A 396 3.87 0.58 -22.39
CA GLN A 396 4.23 0.08 -21.06
C GLN A 396 3.13 0.39 -20.02
N LYS A 397 1.90 0.01 -20.34
CA LYS A 397 0.68 0.26 -19.53
C LYS A 397 0.86 -0.12 -18.05
N HIS A 398 1.44 -1.28 -17.79
CA HIS A 398 1.67 -1.81 -16.45
C HIS A 398 2.56 -0.89 -15.59
N LYS A 399 3.57 -0.21 -16.17
CA LYS A 399 4.44 0.67 -15.40
C LYS A 399 3.71 1.90 -14.84
N ILE A 400 2.74 2.44 -15.59
CA ILE A 400 1.94 3.59 -15.16
C ILE A 400 1.02 3.18 -14.01
N LEU A 401 0.45 1.98 -14.07
CA LEU A 401 -0.55 1.50 -13.10
C LEU A 401 0.05 0.69 -11.94
N ASN A 402 1.37 0.60 -11.83
CA ASN A 402 2.04 0.00 -10.66
C ASN A 402 1.90 0.84 -9.39
N VAL A 403 1.66 2.13 -9.54
CA VAL A 403 1.45 3.08 -8.44
C VAL A 403 0.10 3.75 -8.54
N LYS A 404 -0.40 4.34 -7.43
CA LYS A 404 -1.63 5.14 -7.47
C LYS A 404 -1.43 6.36 -8.36
N SER A 405 -2.47 6.67 -9.14
CA SER A 405 -2.55 7.94 -9.85
C SER A 405 -2.50 9.11 -8.89
N GLY A 406 -2.03 10.27 -9.35
CA GLY A 406 -1.89 11.47 -8.54
C GLY A 406 -2.69 12.66 -9.08
N ILE A 407 -2.92 13.64 -8.21
CA ILE A 407 -3.41 14.98 -8.61
C ILE A 407 -2.31 15.66 -9.41
N THR A 408 -1.06 15.56 -8.95
CA THR A 408 0.13 16.10 -9.63
C THR A 408 1.20 15.02 -9.80
N GLY A 409 2.11 15.23 -10.73
CA GLY A 409 3.22 14.33 -11.01
C GLY A 409 4.18 14.89 -12.05
N LEU A 410 5.38 14.29 -12.18
CA LEU A 410 6.44 14.74 -13.08
C LEU A 410 6.01 14.93 -14.55
N ALA A 411 4.98 14.21 -14.99
CA ALA A 411 4.45 14.35 -16.36
C ALA A 411 3.42 15.48 -16.51
N GLN A 412 3.12 16.22 -15.44
CA GLN A 412 2.10 17.29 -15.39
C GLN A 412 2.71 18.65 -15.05
N ILE A 413 3.99 18.66 -14.71
CA ILE A 413 4.85 19.82 -14.48
C ILE A 413 5.69 20.06 -15.74
#